data_47396543f6126118a1c72a9b871b8c2c
#
_entry.id   47396543f6126118a1c72a9b871b8c2c
#
_cell.length_a   1.000
_cell.length_b   1.000
_cell.length_c   1.000
_cell.angle_alpha   90.00
_cell.angle_beta   90.00
_cell.angle_gamma   90.00
#
_symmetry.space_group_name_H-M   'P 1'
#
loop_
_entity.id
_entity.type
_entity.pdbx_description
1 polymer ?
#
loop_
_entity_poly.entity_id
_entity_poly.type
_entity_poly.pdbx_seq_one_letter_code
_entity_poly.pdbx_strand_id
1 'polypeptide(L)'
;ENEAGTKATGSLVTSFDNIEIDSKIKDRFTLIKDENNHVIGNCQINIYLWYSSYFGDSLTACRLSIYELNKRLNEEEAYYTNINPEDYYKQSDLLGTKAYTAVDLSVSDSIRKLDTYVPSVSIRLDQAKAKKLGQKLFKADRKDFYKAFPDLFSGIYVKSDYGDGTVLYISQVQMDVVSIEYVTDSITGIKLKSKVNAEKDSIQYTGRTFNSTREIIQANRLANDTEAIQKCIDNSDWTYLKSPAGIFTQVTLPVRQIAEKLEGDTLNAVKLGIPIYNETSDKKFGMSMPRNVLLIRKKYKESFFENNQLSDGVTSSLFTQTSSTTNLTEYTYNNITKLINDCLKAVSYTHLT
;
A
#
# COMPACT_ATOMS: atom_id res chain seq x y z
N GLU A 1 -4.35 10.51 -10.09
CA GLU A 1 -3.47 10.79 -11.22
C GLU A 1 -4.21 10.79 -12.53
N ASN A 2 -3.87 11.73 -13.38
CA ASN A 2 -4.54 11.95 -14.66
C ASN A 2 -3.48 11.96 -15.76
N GLU A 3 -3.07 10.78 -16.20
CA GLU A 3 -2.14 10.64 -17.31
C GLU A 3 -2.81 9.91 -18.46
N ALA A 4 -2.60 10.38 -19.68
CA ALA A 4 -3.34 9.94 -20.88
C ALA A 4 -4.88 9.98 -20.69
N GLY A 5 -5.40 10.91 -19.88
CA GLY A 5 -6.81 11.01 -19.56
C GLY A 5 -7.34 9.96 -18.59
N THR A 6 -6.48 9.13 -17.97
CA THR A 6 -6.91 8.14 -16.97
C THR A 6 -6.77 8.69 -15.56
N LYS A 7 -7.79 8.49 -14.74
CA LYS A 7 -7.78 8.80 -13.31
C LYS A 7 -7.70 7.50 -12.51
N ALA A 8 -6.78 7.43 -11.56
CA ALA A 8 -6.69 6.31 -10.63
C ALA A 8 -6.86 6.82 -9.19
N THR A 9 -7.64 6.12 -8.40
CA THR A 9 -7.78 6.34 -6.97
C THR A 9 -7.28 5.11 -6.23
N GLY A 10 -6.46 5.33 -5.20
CA GLY A 10 -5.92 4.27 -4.37
C GLY A 10 -6.52 4.25 -2.98
N SER A 11 -6.69 3.08 -2.43
CA SER A 11 -7.04 2.86 -1.04
C SER A 11 -6.42 1.57 -0.55
N LEU A 12 -6.28 1.44 0.77
CA LEU A 12 -5.57 0.34 1.42
C LEU A 12 -6.49 -0.36 2.42
N VAL A 13 -6.59 -1.68 2.30
CA VAL A 13 -7.18 -2.56 3.30
C VAL A 13 -6.05 -3.36 3.94
N THR A 14 -5.93 -3.35 5.26
CA THR A 14 -4.85 -4.05 5.96
C THR A 14 -5.27 -4.52 7.33
N SER A 15 -4.67 -5.60 7.82
CA SER A 15 -4.74 -6.08 9.19
C SER A 15 -3.46 -5.78 9.97
N PHE A 16 -3.42 -6.15 11.25
CA PHE A 16 -2.27 -5.96 12.13
C PHE A 16 -1.91 -7.28 12.78
N ASP A 17 -0.64 -7.59 12.87
CA ASP A 17 -0.19 -8.88 13.40
C ASP A 17 0.93 -8.76 14.43
N ASN A 18 1.70 -7.71 14.44
CA ASN A 18 2.85 -7.56 15.32
C ASN A 18 2.55 -6.61 16.47
N ILE A 19 2.74 -7.10 17.71
CA ILE A 19 2.47 -6.35 18.93
C ILE A 19 3.77 -6.15 19.69
N GLU A 20 4.17 -4.90 19.83
CA GLU A 20 5.32 -4.52 20.63
C GLU A 20 4.88 -3.77 21.89
N ILE A 21 5.55 -4.08 23.02
CA ILE A 21 5.46 -3.26 24.21
C ILE A 21 6.55 -2.20 24.13
N ASP A 22 6.18 -1.00 23.72
CA ASP A 22 7.12 0.10 23.54
C ASP A 22 7.21 0.95 24.81
N SER A 23 8.35 0.91 25.48
CA SER A 23 8.62 1.74 26.67
C SER A 23 8.68 3.24 26.36
N LYS A 24 8.94 3.62 25.10
CA LYS A 24 9.02 5.02 24.63
C LYS A 24 7.71 5.54 24.08
N ILE A 25 6.65 4.76 24.13
CA ILE A 25 5.34 5.14 23.60
C ILE A 25 4.84 6.47 24.19
N LYS A 26 5.16 6.75 25.45
CA LYS A 26 4.84 8.01 26.14
C LYS A 26 5.40 9.24 25.43
N ASP A 27 6.53 9.12 24.75
CA ASP A 27 7.22 10.24 24.11
C ASP A 27 6.52 10.65 22.79
N ARG A 28 5.70 9.78 22.24
CA ARG A 28 4.90 10.03 21.01
C ARG A 28 3.49 10.56 21.30
N PHE A 29 3.08 10.58 22.56
CA PHE A 29 1.74 11.00 22.95
C PHE A 29 1.74 12.36 23.61
N THR A 30 0.86 13.22 23.11
CA THR A 30 0.47 14.43 23.81
C THR A 30 -0.75 14.14 24.65
N LEU A 31 -0.63 14.30 25.97
CA LEU A 31 -1.77 14.14 26.87
C LEU A 31 -2.87 15.13 26.50
N ILE A 32 -4.08 14.64 26.31
CA ILE A 32 -5.25 15.51 26.21
C ILE A 32 -5.62 15.94 27.63
N LYS A 33 -5.66 17.23 27.83
CA LYS A 33 -5.99 17.84 29.12
C LYS A 33 -7.22 18.72 28.97
N ASP A 34 -7.99 18.82 30.05
CA ASP A 34 -9.08 19.80 30.17
C ASP A 34 -8.54 21.20 30.43
N GLU A 35 -9.43 22.16 30.55
CA GLU A 35 -9.13 23.57 30.83
C GLU A 35 -8.38 23.76 32.18
N ASN A 36 -8.55 22.81 33.10
CA ASN A 36 -7.89 22.78 34.40
C ASN A 36 -6.59 21.95 34.42
N ASN A 37 -6.08 21.58 33.21
CA ASN A 37 -4.85 20.80 33.07
C ASN A 37 -4.92 19.35 33.60
N HIS A 38 -6.14 18.78 33.77
CA HIS A 38 -6.34 17.39 34.12
C HIS A 38 -6.33 16.53 32.84
N VAL A 39 -5.75 15.34 32.96
CA VAL A 39 -5.75 14.38 31.85
C VAL A 39 -7.17 13.87 31.59
N ILE A 40 -7.65 14.11 30.37
CA ILE A 40 -8.95 13.63 29.93
C ILE A 40 -8.79 12.26 29.29
N GLY A 41 -9.50 11.28 29.83
CA GLY A 41 -9.67 9.97 29.23
C GLY A 41 -8.60 8.96 29.56
N ASN A 42 -9.03 7.69 29.59
CA ASN A 42 -8.24 6.55 30.03
C ASN A 42 -7.51 5.86 28.87
N CYS A 43 -7.80 6.21 27.62
CA CYS A 43 -7.18 5.59 26.45
C CYS A 43 -7.01 6.60 25.33
N GLN A 44 -5.86 6.56 24.70
CA GLN A 44 -5.58 7.30 23.46
C GLN A 44 -5.12 6.32 22.39
N ILE A 45 -5.60 6.50 21.18
CA ILE A 45 -5.22 5.69 20.04
C ILE A 45 -4.81 6.62 18.89
N ASN A 46 -3.60 6.40 18.38
CA ASN A 46 -3.13 7.04 17.17
C ASN A 46 -2.82 5.98 16.13
N ILE A 47 -3.20 6.26 14.89
CA ILE A 47 -2.84 5.45 13.72
C ILE A 47 -1.89 6.28 12.86
N TYR A 48 -0.76 5.70 12.50
CA TYR A 48 0.25 6.32 11.66
C TYR A 48 0.34 5.55 10.35
N LEU A 49 0.28 6.27 9.25
CA LEU A 49 0.57 5.79 7.92
C LEU A 49 1.96 6.29 7.56
N TRP A 50 2.97 5.47 7.79
CA TRP A 50 4.36 5.78 7.45
C TRP A 50 4.58 5.57 5.96
N TYR A 51 5.23 6.50 5.29
CA TYR A 51 5.53 6.38 3.87
C TYR A 51 6.99 6.69 3.57
N SER A 52 7.56 5.95 2.61
CA SER A 52 8.96 6.10 2.20
C SER A 52 9.13 7.20 1.16
N SER A 53 8.11 7.44 0.35
CA SER A 53 8.10 8.41 -0.75
C SER A 53 6.68 8.73 -1.17
N TYR A 54 6.55 9.69 -2.06
CA TYR A 54 5.28 10.04 -2.69
C TYR A 54 5.51 10.36 -4.16
N PHE A 55 4.43 10.30 -4.94
CA PHE A 55 4.39 10.78 -6.33
C PHE A 55 3.39 11.92 -6.44
N GLY A 56 3.70 12.92 -7.27
CA GLY A 56 2.81 14.05 -7.54
C GLY A 56 3.16 15.31 -6.75
N ASP A 57 2.19 16.19 -6.57
CA ASP A 57 2.39 17.48 -5.90
C ASP A 57 2.48 17.31 -4.38
N SER A 58 3.58 17.77 -3.82
CA SER A 58 3.87 17.68 -2.38
C SER A 58 2.96 18.52 -1.48
N LEU A 59 2.35 19.56 -2.03
CA LEU A 59 1.57 20.55 -1.27
C LEU A 59 0.07 20.51 -1.56
N THR A 60 -0.37 19.65 -2.48
CA THR A 60 -1.82 19.46 -2.71
C THR A 60 -2.48 18.94 -1.45
N ALA A 61 -3.54 19.64 -1.04
CA ALA A 61 -4.33 19.23 0.11
C ALA A 61 -5.13 17.96 -0.21
N CYS A 62 -4.89 16.93 0.57
CA CYS A 62 -5.58 15.65 0.50
C CYS A 62 -6.27 15.34 1.82
N ARG A 63 -7.25 14.46 1.81
CA ARG A 63 -7.92 13.95 2.99
C ARG A 63 -8.10 12.45 2.89
N LEU A 64 -7.87 11.78 3.98
CA LEU A 64 -8.18 10.37 4.12
C LEU A 64 -9.07 10.10 5.33
N SER A 65 -9.82 9.02 5.25
CA SER A 65 -10.66 8.50 6.32
C SER A 65 -10.28 7.06 6.60
N ILE A 66 -10.23 6.70 7.88
CA ILE A 66 -9.92 5.34 8.33
C ILE A 66 -11.16 4.72 8.95
N TYR A 67 -11.47 3.50 8.53
CA TYR A 67 -12.59 2.70 9.03
C TYR A 67 -12.08 1.40 9.65
N GLU A 68 -12.71 0.95 10.74
CA GLU A 68 -12.49 -0.40 11.28
C GLU A 68 -13.11 -1.43 10.34
N LEU A 69 -12.41 -2.54 10.09
CA LEU A 69 -12.96 -3.65 9.32
C LEU A 69 -13.92 -4.47 10.18
N ASN A 70 -15.06 -4.82 9.60
CA ASN A 70 -16.02 -5.74 10.22
C ASN A 70 -15.72 -7.21 9.92
N LYS A 71 -14.78 -7.46 8.97
CA LYS A 71 -14.38 -8.77 8.50
C LYS A 71 -12.89 -8.73 8.14
N ARG A 72 -12.13 -9.71 8.61
CA ARG A 72 -10.71 -9.86 8.30
C ARG A 72 -10.51 -10.33 6.85
N LEU A 73 -9.40 -9.93 6.24
CA LEU A 73 -8.91 -10.55 5.01
C LEU A 73 -8.45 -11.98 5.31
N ASN A 74 -8.73 -12.91 4.40
CA ASN A 74 -8.28 -14.28 4.49
C ASN A 74 -6.88 -14.41 3.85
N GLU A 75 -5.91 -14.90 4.59
CA GLU A 75 -4.52 -15.05 4.13
C GLU A 75 -4.36 -16.13 3.04
N GLU A 76 -5.33 -17.03 2.91
CA GLU A 76 -5.35 -18.07 1.88
C GLU A 76 -5.98 -17.60 0.56
N GLU A 77 -6.55 -16.40 0.53
CA GLU A 77 -7.20 -15.83 -0.65
C GLU A 77 -6.30 -14.80 -1.36
N ALA A 78 -6.36 -14.79 -2.69
CA ALA A 78 -5.72 -13.77 -3.50
C ALA A 78 -6.65 -12.55 -3.65
N TYR A 79 -6.15 -11.37 -3.33
CA TYR A 79 -6.88 -10.11 -3.48
C TYR A 79 -6.31 -9.28 -4.61
N TYR A 80 -7.18 -8.84 -5.50
CA TYR A 80 -6.83 -8.02 -6.64
C TYR A 80 -7.18 -6.55 -6.41
N THR A 81 -6.65 -5.68 -7.25
CA THR A 81 -6.85 -4.23 -7.15
C THR A 81 -8.30 -3.78 -7.37
N ASN A 82 -9.18 -4.66 -7.78
CA ASN A 82 -10.62 -4.44 -7.90
C ASN A 82 -11.42 -4.85 -6.66
N ILE A 83 -10.76 -5.20 -5.55
CA ILE A 83 -11.43 -5.51 -4.28
C ILE A 83 -12.49 -4.45 -3.98
N ASN A 84 -13.67 -4.91 -3.55
CA ASN A 84 -14.74 -4.02 -3.09
C ASN A 84 -14.61 -3.81 -1.57
N PRO A 85 -14.13 -2.64 -1.10
CA PRO A 85 -13.96 -2.41 0.33
C PRO A 85 -15.28 -2.40 1.11
N GLU A 86 -16.42 -2.11 0.46
CA GLU A 86 -17.75 -2.05 1.10
C GLU A 86 -18.19 -3.40 1.67
N ASP A 87 -17.57 -4.50 1.22
CA ASP A 87 -17.78 -5.84 1.78
C ASP A 87 -17.09 -6.04 3.15
N TYR A 88 -16.22 -5.10 3.55
CA TYR A 88 -15.33 -5.21 4.71
C TYR A 88 -15.53 -4.13 5.76
N TYR A 89 -16.27 -3.04 5.49
CA TYR A 89 -16.53 -1.97 6.44
C TYR A 89 -17.94 -1.40 6.29
N LYS A 90 -18.35 -0.61 7.27
CA LYS A 90 -19.57 0.23 7.22
C LYS A 90 -19.20 1.68 7.48
N GLN A 91 -20.02 2.61 6.98
CA GLN A 91 -19.81 4.05 7.22
C GLN A 91 -19.83 4.40 8.72
N SER A 92 -20.58 3.64 9.53
CA SER A 92 -20.63 3.78 10.99
C SER A 92 -19.31 3.46 11.69
N ASP A 93 -18.43 2.70 11.03
CA ASP A 93 -17.19 2.19 11.60
C ASP A 93 -15.99 3.15 11.38
N LEU A 94 -16.30 4.38 11.01
CA LEU A 94 -15.30 5.46 10.85
C LEU A 94 -14.53 5.66 12.15
N LEU A 95 -13.23 5.44 12.13
CA LEU A 95 -12.31 5.67 13.24
C LEU A 95 -11.84 7.12 13.30
N GLY A 96 -11.51 7.70 12.16
CA GLY A 96 -11.06 9.09 12.09
C GLY A 96 -10.81 9.57 10.66
N THR A 97 -10.62 10.88 10.55
CA THR A 97 -10.36 11.57 9.28
C THR A 97 -9.19 12.52 9.46
N LYS A 98 -8.34 12.66 8.45
CA LYS A 98 -7.19 13.56 8.47
C LYS A 98 -7.01 14.26 7.13
N ALA A 99 -6.95 15.58 7.15
CA ALA A 99 -6.42 16.36 6.05
C ALA A 99 -4.89 16.39 6.15
N TYR A 100 -4.21 16.28 5.02
CA TYR A 100 -2.75 16.23 4.96
C TYR A 100 -2.22 16.76 3.63
N THR A 101 -0.93 17.06 3.61
CA THR A 101 -0.11 17.24 2.41
C THR A 101 1.04 16.23 2.46
N ALA A 102 1.61 15.85 1.30
CA ALA A 102 2.71 14.86 1.28
C ALA A 102 3.98 15.39 1.98
N VAL A 103 4.16 16.70 2.05
CA VAL A 103 5.19 17.33 2.89
C VAL A 103 4.50 17.97 4.08
N ASP A 104 4.77 17.49 5.28
CA ASP A 104 4.23 18.09 6.51
C ASP A 104 4.96 19.39 6.84
N LEU A 105 4.31 20.51 6.56
CA LEU A 105 4.85 21.84 6.81
C LEU A 105 4.81 22.23 8.30
N SER A 106 4.14 21.48 9.16
CA SER A 106 4.19 21.69 10.61
C SER A 106 5.52 21.25 11.23
N VAL A 107 6.26 20.40 10.52
CA VAL A 107 7.61 19.97 10.89
C VAL A 107 8.62 20.90 10.24
N SER A 108 9.60 21.40 11.02
CA SER A 108 10.62 22.30 10.51
C SER A 108 11.50 21.65 9.45
N ASP A 109 12.02 22.45 8.52
CA ASP A 109 12.93 21.99 7.46
C ASP A 109 14.17 21.26 8.00
N SER A 110 14.70 21.74 9.12
CA SER A 110 15.87 21.13 9.77
C SER A 110 15.59 19.69 10.23
N ILE A 111 14.38 19.42 10.72
CA ILE A 111 13.97 18.07 11.12
C ILE A 111 13.68 17.22 9.89
N ARG A 112 12.96 17.76 8.89
CA ARG A 112 12.64 17.02 7.66
C ARG A 112 13.87 16.57 6.86
N LYS A 113 15.00 17.26 7.01
CA LYS A 113 16.28 16.94 6.34
C LYS A 113 17.16 15.93 7.10
N LEU A 114 16.74 15.49 8.28
CA LEU A 114 17.46 14.45 9.01
C LEU A 114 17.24 13.08 8.36
N ASP A 115 18.31 12.30 8.24
CA ASP A 115 18.22 10.91 7.72
C ASP A 115 17.31 10.00 8.56
N THR A 116 17.10 10.39 9.82
CA THR A 116 16.20 9.67 10.74
C THR A 116 14.74 10.09 10.64
N TYR A 117 14.43 11.13 9.85
CA TYR A 117 13.06 11.58 9.68
C TYR A 117 12.30 10.67 8.72
N VAL A 118 11.23 10.06 9.20
CA VAL A 118 10.29 9.30 8.37
C VAL A 118 8.96 10.04 8.36
N PRO A 119 8.45 10.43 7.20
CA PRO A 119 7.18 11.13 7.11
C PRO A 119 6.00 10.18 7.39
N SER A 120 4.94 10.72 7.99
CA SER A 120 3.71 9.96 8.25
C SER A 120 2.47 10.85 8.23
N VAL A 121 1.34 10.24 7.91
CA VAL A 121 0.02 10.83 8.18
C VAL A 121 -0.48 10.21 9.47
N SER A 122 -0.64 11.01 10.51
CA SER A 122 -1.11 10.55 11.82
C SER A 122 -2.56 10.94 12.08
N ILE A 123 -3.36 9.98 12.55
CA ILE A 123 -4.76 10.15 12.87
C ILE A 123 -4.99 9.75 14.30
N ARG A 124 -5.48 10.69 15.11
CA ARG A 124 -5.91 10.42 16.47
C ARG A 124 -7.40 10.09 16.46
N LEU A 125 -7.76 8.99 17.09
CA LEU A 125 -9.16 8.63 17.30
C LEU A 125 -9.81 9.58 18.32
N ASP A 126 -11.11 9.84 18.13
CA ASP A 126 -11.86 10.54 19.16
C ASP A 126 -11.90 9.72 20.47
N GLN A 127 -12.16 10.44 21.59
CA GLN A 127 -12.08 9.87 22.93
C GLN A 127 -13.02 8.67 23.15
N ALA A 128 -14.23 8.73 22.60
CA ALA A 128 -15.22 7.66 22.80
C ALA A 128 -14.81 6.38 22.06
N LYS A 129 -14.32 6.51 20.83
CA LYS A 129 -13.82 5.39 20.00
C LYS A 129 -12.55 4.81 20.60
N ALA A 130 -11.59 5.68 21.01
CA ALA A 130 -10.37 5.25 21.64
C ALA A 130 -10.63 4.45 22.93
N LYS A 131 -11.58 4.91 23.77
CA LYS A 131 -11.98 4.21 24.98
C LYS A 131 -12.60 2.85 24.67
N LYS A 132 -13.55 2.79 23.71
CA LYS A 132 -14.22 1.55 23.33
C LYS A 132 -13.25 0.51 22.80
N LEU A 133 -12.40 0.90 21.84
CA LEU A 133 -11.41 0.01 21.24
C LEU A 133 -10.33 -0.37 22.23
N GLY A 134 -9.81 0.58 23.01
CA GLY A 134 -8.82 0.34 24.03
C GLY A 134 -9.30 -0.64 25.11
N GLN A 135 -10.55 -0.53 25.56
CA GLN A 135 -11.14 -1.48 26.50
C GLN A 135 -11.18 -2.91 25.95
N LYS A 136 -11.49 -3.07 24.66
CA LYS A 136 -11.41 -4.37 23.97
C LYS A 136 -9.96 -4.92 24.02
N LEU A 137 -9.00 -4.10 23.62
CA LEU A 137 -7.61 -4.51 23.45
C LEU A 137 -6.85 -4.74 24.76
N PHE A 138 -7.18 -3.99 25.82
CA PHE A 138 -6.50 -4.16 27.13
C PHE A 138 -7.14 -5.23 28.03
N LYS A 139 -8.42 -5.59 27.82
CA LYS A 139 -9.09 -6.65 28.58
C LYS A 139 -8.72 -8.06 28.14
N ALA A 140 -8.21 -8.23 26.91
CA ALA A 140 -7.81 -9.53 26.43
C ALA A 140 -6.64 -10.09 27.23
N ASP A 141 -6.73 -11.37 27.61
CA ASP A 141 -5.69 -12.05 28.39
C ASP A 141 -4.37 -12.05 27.63
N ARG A 142 -3.28 -11.72 28.33
CA ARG A 142 -1.94 -11.65 27.73
C ARG A 142 -1.47 -12.97 27.13
N LYS A 143 -1.88 -14.11 27.69
CA LYS A 143 -1.43 -15.43 27.23
C LYS A 143 -2.02 -15.82 25.87
N ASP A 144 -3.26 -15.43 25.61
CA ASP A 144 -3.99 -15.77 24.38
C ASP A 144 -4.24 -14.56 23.49
N PHE A 145 -3.65 -13.41 23.82
CA PHE A 145 -3.89 -12.14 23.12
C PHE A 145 -3.61 -12.24 21.62
N TYR A 146 -2.50 -12.87 21.23
CA TYR A 146 -2.14 -13.04 19.83
C TYR A 146 -3.14 -13.88 19.03
N LYS A 147 -3.74 -14.89 19.67
CA LYS A 147 -4.78 -15.72 19.07
C LYS A 147 -6.12 -15.00 18.99
N ALA A 148 -6.43 -14.20 20.00
CA ALA A 148 -7.70 -13.49 20.11
C ALA A 148 -7.70 -12.15 19.36
N PHE A 149 -6.52 -11.57 19.05
CA PHE A 149 -6.42 -10.25 18.45
C PHE A 149 -7.15 -10.14 17.10
N PRO A 150 -7.06 -11.11 16.17
CA PRO A 150 -7.82 -11.06 14.93
C PRO A 150 -9.33 -10.95 15.12
N ASP A 151 -9.88 -11.54 16.18
CA ASP A 151 -11.30 -11.47 16.52
C ASP A 151 -11.66 -10.16 17.22
N LEU A 152 -10.68 -9.56 17.90
CA LEU A 152 -10.85 -8.27 18.58
C LEU A 152 -10.78 -7.08 17.64
N PHE A 153 -9.92 -7.16 16.60
CA PHE A 153 -9.68 -6.10 15.64
C PHE A 153 -9.29 -6.68 14.28
N SER A 154 -10.22 -6.63 13.34
CA SER A 154 -10.04 -7.24 12.02
C SER A 154 -9.10 -6.47 11.10
N GLY A 155 -8.75 -5.22 11.44
CA GLY A 155 -7.90 -4.35 10.65
C GLY A 155 -8.57 -3.03 10.29
N ILE A 156 -8.00 -2.34 9.32
CA ILE A 156 -8.49 -1.03 8.86
C ILE A 156 -8.62 -0.95 7.35
N TYR A 157 -9.55 -0.11 6.93
CA TYR A 157 -9.66 0.41 5.58
C TYR A 157 -9.28 1.88 5.55
N VAL A 158 -8.29 2.24 4.75
CA VAL A 158 -7.86 3.63 4.53
C VAL A 158 -8.42 4.09 3.19
N LYS A 159 -9.29 5.07 3.23
CA LYS A 159 -9.96 5.64 2.06
C LYS A 159 -9.41 7.04 1.78
N SER A 160 -8.96 7.28 0.55
CA SER A 160 -8.75 8.64 0.05
C SER A 160 -10.12 9.19 -0.37
N ASP A 161 -10.60 10.22 0.30
CA ASP A 161 -11.94 10.78 0.08
C ASP A 161 -11.93 12.24 -0.42
N TYR A 162 -10.76 12.87 -0.51
CA TYR A 162 -10.57 14.20 -1.07
C TYR A 162 -9.13 14.42 -1.52
N GLY A 163 -8.98 15.18 -2.60
CA GLY A 163 -7.70 15.56 -3.20
C GLY A 163 -7.25 14.58 -4.27
N ASP A 164 -6.60 15.12 -5.28
CA ASP A 164 -5.97 14.41 -6.38
C ASP A 164 -4.57 15.00 -6.63
N GLY A 165 -3.74 14.26 -7.33
CA GLY A 165 -2.39 14.70 -7.68
C GLY A 165 -1.29 14.26 -6.72
N THR A 166 -1.58 13.53 -5.65
CA THR A 166 -0.57 12.95 -4.76
C THR A 166 -0.88 11.51 -4.40
N VAL A 167 0.11 10.65 -4.53
CA VAL A 167 0.06 9.24 -4.12
C VAL A 167 1.16 8.97 -3.10
N LEU A 168 0.80 8.51 -1.91
CA LEU A 168 1.75 8.11 -0.88
C LEU A 168 2.09 6.63 -1.01
N TYR A 169 3.38 6.29 -0.96
CA TYR A 169 3.86 4.91 -0.91
C TYR A 169 3.99 4.48 0.56
N ILE A 170 2.88 3.95 1.11
CA ILE A 170 2.81 3.51 2.50
C ILE A 170 3.71 2.30 2.68
N SER A 171 4.70 2.42 3.56
CA SER A 171 5.64 1.36 3.90
C SER A 171 5.22 0.56 5.13
N GLN A 172 4.52 1.21 6.06
CA GLN A 172 4.05 0.61 7.29
C GLN A 172 2.81 1.33 7.81
N VAL A 173 1.88 0.58 8.36
CA VAL A 173 0.79 1.11 9.17
C VAL A 173 1.04 0.74 10.61
N GLN A 174 0.96 1.71 11.52
CA GLN A 174 1.20 1.51 12.94
C GLN A 174 0.02 2.05 13.74
N MET A 175 -0.46 1.29 14.70
CA MET A 175 -1.48 1.73 15.64
C MET A 175 -0.90 1.68 17.06
N ASP A 176 -0.80 2.85 17.68
CA ASP A 176 -0.39 2.99 19.07
C ASP A 176 -1.62 3.12 19.96
N VAL A 177 -1.73 2.25 20.94
CA VAL A 177 -2.81 2.23 21.93
C VAL A 177 -2.22 2.48 23.31
N VAL A 178 -2.57 3.59 23.93
CA VAL A 178 -2.07 3.97 25.25
C VAL A 178 -3.22 4.05 26.24
N SER A 179 -3.13 3.28 27.32
CA SER A 179 -3.96 3.44 28.51
C SER A 179 -3.26 4.37 29.48
N ILE A 180 -4.01 5.27 30.06
CA ILE A 180 -3.55 6.25 31.03
C ILE A 180 -4.35 6.03 32.31
N GLU A 181 -3.69 5.67 33.37
CA GLU A 181 -4.30 5.37 34.66
C GLU A 181 -3.69 6.24 35.74
N TYR A 182 -4.52 6.67 36.71
CA TYR A 182 -4.00 7.26 37.92
C TYR A 182 -3.42 6.16 38.80
N VAL A 183 -2.25 6.39 39.33
CA VAL A 183 -1.70 5.50 40.34
C VAL A 183 -2.49 5.71 41.67
N THR A 184 -3.11 4.65 42.12
CA THR A 184 -3.90 4.66 43.33
C THR A 184 -3.22 3.83 44.40
N ASP A 185 -3.40 4.20 45.67
CA ASP A 185 -3.04 3.36 46.80
C ASP A 185 -3.88 2.08 46.79
N SER A 186 -3.25 0.93 46.91
CA SER A 186 -3.89 -0.39 46.78
C SER A 186 -4.91 -0.71 47.90
N ILE A 187 -4.82 -0.01 49.03
CA ILE A 187 -5.69 -0.26 50.19
C ILE A 187 -6.84 0.74 50.22
N THR A 188 -6.53 2.02 50.01
CA THR A 188 -7.50 3.11 50.18
C THR A 188 -8.16 3.54 48.84
N GLY A 189 -7.61 3.14 47.72
CA GLY A 189 -8.08 3.57 46.40
C GLY A 189 -7.84 5.06 46.08
N ILE A 190 -7.15 5.80 46.96
CA ILE A 190 -6.88 7.22 46.81
C ILE A 190 -5.79 7.43 45.73
N LYS A 191 -5.95 8.42 44.90
CA LYS A 191 -4.94 8.79 43.89
C LYS A 191 -3.67 9.28 44.57
N LEU A 192 -2.52 8.68 44.22
CA LEU A 192 -1.23 9.07 44.72
C LEU A 192 -0.72 10.33 44.04
N LYS A 193 -0.07 11.19 44.79
CA LYS A 193 0.56 12.38 44.24
C LYS A 193 1.89 12.07 43.56
N SER A 194 2.20 12.83 42.50
CA SER A 194 3.47 12.69 41.80
C SER A 194 4.65 13.05 42.70
N LYS A 195 5.70 12.22 42.67
CA LYS A 195 6.95 12.50 43.37
C LYS A 195 7.73 13.71 42.85
N VAL A 196 7.44 14.09 41.58
CA VAL A 196 8.10 15.22 40.88
C VAL A 196 7.34 16.52 41.13
N ASN A 197 6.02 16.45 41.26
CA ASN A 197 5.18 17.62 41.55
C ASN A 197 4.01 17.19 42.41
N ALA A 198 4.08 17.58 43.71
CA ALA A 198 3.09 17.18 44.73
C ALA A 198 1.68 17.75 44.48
N GLU A 199 1.52 18.74 43.65
CA GLU A 199 0.20 19.30 43.25
C GLU A 199 -0.52 18.43 42.21
N LYS A 200 0.22 17.56 41.49
CA LYS A 200 -0.32 16.69 40.44
C LYS A 200 -0.47 15.26 40.90
N ASP A 201 -1.50 14.60 40.42
CA ASP A 201 -1.70 13.17 40.62
C ASP A 201 -0.66 12.37 39.80
N SER A 202 -0.21 11.25 40.36
CA SER A 202 0.69 10.33 39.69
C SER A 202 -0.06 9.57 38.61
N ILE A 203 0.54 9.47 37.42
CA ILE A 203 -0.06 8.83 36.22
C ILE A 203 0.87 7.71 35.75
N GLN A 204 0.28 6.56 35.47
CA GLN A 204 0.94 5.42 34.86
C GLN A 204 0.45 5.29 33.40
N TYR A 205 1.39 4.99 32.51
CA TYR A 205 1.11 4.72 31.09
C TYR A 205 1.34 3.24 30.81
N THR A 206 0.40 2.63 30.12
CA THR A 206 0.57 1.31 29.52
C THR A 206 0.31 1.43 28.03
N GLY A 207 1.30 1.07 27.21
CA GLY A 207 1.20 1.20 25.77
C GLY A 207 1.34 -0.14 25.05
N ARG A 208 0.67 -0.26 23.92
CA ARG A 208 0.84 -1.35 22.95
C ARG A 208 0.91 -0.75 21.57
N THR A 209 1.85 -1.24 20.77
CA THR A 209 2.01 -0.87 19.37
C THR A 209 1.68 -2.07 18.49
N PHE A 210 0.85 -1.86 17.51
CA PHE A 210 0.45 -2.84 16.50
C PHE A 210 0.97 -2.37 15.15
N ASN A 211 1.64 -3.25 14.44
CA ASN A 211 2.22 -2.93 13.15
C ASN A 211 1.60 -3.78 12.04
N SER A 212 1.48 -3.18 10.86
CA SER A 212 1.20 -3.87 9.62
C SER A 212 2.33 -3.54 8.64
N THR A 213 3.14 -4.55 8.37
CA THR A 213 4.26 -4.48 7.44
C THR A 213 3.94 -5.23 6.15
N ARG A 214 4.91 -5.37 5.26
CA ARG A 214 4.75 -6.10 3.99
C ARG A 214 4.44 -7.59 4.14
N GLU A 215 4.74 -8.16 5.30
CA GLU A 215 4.49 -9.57 5.62
C GLU A 215 3.04 -9.85 5.99
N ILE A 216 2.27 -8.80 6.28
CA ILE A 216 0.87 -8.90 6.66
C ILE A 216 0.01 -8.68 5.44
N ILE A 217 -1.08 -9.45 5.35
CA ILE A 217 -2.01 -9.36 4.24
C ILE A 217 -2.54 -7.94 4.07
N GLN A 218 -2.38 -7.42 2.87
CA GLN A 218 -2.80 -6.09 2.45
C GLN A 218 -3.44 -6.17 1.07
N ALA A 219 -4.46 -5.39 0.85
CA ALA A 219 -5.09 -5.25 -0.45
C ALA A 219 -5.21 -3.77 -0.83
N ASN A 220 -4.66 -3.41 -1.97
CA ASN A 220 -4.80 -2.08 -2.53
C ASN A 220 -5.92 -2.08 -3.55
N ARG A 221 -6.90 -1.20 -3.37
CA ARG A 221 -7.88 -0.92 -4.41
C ARG A 221 -7.37 0.18 -5.32
N LEU A 222 -7.34 -0.10 -6.62
CA LEU A 222 -7.02 0.88 -7.65
C LEU A 222 -8.17 0.92 -8.65
N ALA A 223 -8.86 2.04 -8.71
CA ALA A 223 -9.93 2.26 -9.67
C ALA A 223 -9.43 3.19 -10.79
N ASN A 224 -9.68 2.80 -12.02
CA ASN A 224 -9.38 3.59 -13.19
C ASN A 224 -10.66 4.22 -13.76
N ASP A 225 -10.50 5.32 -14.49
CA ASP A 225 -11.54 5.87 -15.32
C ASP A 225 -11.77 4.92 -16.51
N THR A 226 -12.94 4.29 -16.55
CA THR A 226 -13.28 3.28 -17.56
C THR A 226 -13.38 3.87 -18.96
N GLU A 227 -13.88 5.11 -19.09
CA GLU A 227 -14.02 5.77 -20.40
C GLU A 227 -12.64 6.13 -20.98
N ALA A 228 -11.73 6.60 -20.13
CA ALA A 228 -10.38 6.94 -20.55
C ALA A 228 -9.59 5.65 -20.91
N ILE A 229 -9.75 4.57 -20.16
CA ILE A 229 -9.18 3.26 -20.50
C ILE A 229 -9.72 2.77 -21.85
N GLN A 230 -11.04 2.87 -22.09
CA GLN A 230 -11.64 2.44 -23.36
C GLN A 230 -11.09 3.24 -24.54
N LYS A 231 -10.91 4.55 -24.40
CA LYS A 231 -10.26 5.37 -25.44
C LYS A 231 -8.83 4.92 -25.78
N CYS A 232 -8.09 4.48 -24.77
CA CYS A 232 -6.75 3.91 -24.98
C CYS A 232 -6.81 2.56 -25.73
N ILE A 233 -7.81 1.72 -25.42
CA ILE A 233 -8.01 0.42 -26.08
C ILE A 233 -8.43 0.60 -27.55
N ASP A 234 -9.29 1.57 -27.81
CA ASP A 234 -9.82 1.85 -29.16
C ASP A 234 -8.82 2.56 -30.06
N ASN A 235 -7.69 3.00 -29.55
CA ASN A 235 -6.64 3.62 -30.34
C ASN A 235 -5.98 2.58 -31.26
N SER A 236 -6.00 2.84 -32.57
CA SER A 236 -5.43 1.95 -33.58
C SER A 236 -3.92 2.12 -33.81
N ASP A 237 -3.37 3.28 -33.43
CA ASP A 237 -2.00 3.66 -33.75
C ASP A 237 -1.00 3.21 -32.66
N TRP A 238 -1.49 3.13 -31.42
CA TRP A 238 -0.67 2.85 -30.24
C TRP A 238 -1.34 1.84 -29.32
N THR A 239 -0.51 1.05 -28.65
CA THR A 239 -0.94 0.25 -27.52
C THR A 239 -0.39 0.84 -26.23
N TYR A 240 -1.09 0.63 -25.13
CA TYR A 240 -0.77 1.25 -23.86
C TYR A 240 -0.44 0.19 -22.82
N LEU A 241 0.52 0.53 -21.98
CA LEU A 241 0.89 -0.26 -20.80
C LEU A 241 0.75 0.63 -19.56
N LYS A 242 -0.08 0.21 -18.61
CA LYS A 242 -0.29 0.93 -17.36
C LYS A 242 -0.17 0.00 -16.17
N SER A 243 0.68 0.34 -15.22
CA SER A 243 0.89 -0.35 -13.95
C SER A 243 0.58 0.62 -12.78
N PRO A 244 0.14 0.12 -11.62
CA PRO A 244 -0.01 -1.27 -11.22
C PRO A 244 -1.31 -1.93 -11.66
N ALA A 245 -2.28 -1.23 -12.13
CA ALA A 245 -3.53 -1.79 -12.64
C ALA A 245 -3.97 -1.03 -13.87
N GLY A 246 -4.48 -1.72 -14.88
CA GLY A 246 -4.99 -1.02 -16.04
C GLY A 246 -4.89 -1.80 -17.34
N ILE A 247 -4.00 -1.41 -18.25
CA ILE A 247 -3.93 -1.93 -19.61
C ILE A 247 -2.68 -2.77 -19.77
N PHE A 248 -2.84 -3.91 -20.45
CA PHE A 248 -1.75 -4.76 -20.92
C PHE A 248 -1.76 -4.81 -22.43
N THR A 249 -0.59 -4.74 -23.03
CA THR A 249 -0.43 -4.92 -24.47
C THR A 249 -0.37 -6.40 -24.79
N GLN A 250 -1.24 -6.90 -25.66
CA GLN A 250 -1.20 -8.26 -26.17
C GLN A 250 -0.46 -8.29 -27.52
N VAL A 251 0.57 -9.13 -27.60
CA VAL A 251 1.34 -9.36 -28.83
C VAL A 251 1.00 -10.75 -29.38
N THR A 252 0.63 -10.85 -30.65
CA THR A 252 0.41 -12.10 -31.34
C THR A 252 1.59 -12.37 -32.26
N LEU A 253 2.35 -13.43 -31.98
CA LEU A 253 3.47 -13.85 -32.84
C LEU A 253 3.02 -14.95 -33.81
N PRO A 254 3.37 -14.87 -35.10
CA PRO A 254 2.99 -15.86 -36.11
C PRO A 254 3.88 -17.10 -36.03
N VAL A 255 3.84 -17.81 -34.90
CA VAL A 255 4.75 -18.93 -34.58
C VAL A 255 4.64 -20.06 -35.62
N ARG A 256 3.45 -20.32 -36.15
CA ARG A 256 3.26 -21.32 -37.20
C ARG A 256 4.00 -20.97 -38.48
N GLN A 257 3.89 -19.71 -38.91
CA GLN A 257 4.61 -19.25 -40.15
C GLN A 257 6.13 -19.26 -39.93
N ILE A 258 6.57 -19.00 -38.68
CA ILE A 258 7.99 -19.11 -38.32
C ILE A 258 8.43 -20.57 -38.41
N ALA A 259 7.64 -21.51 -37.88
CA ALA A 259 7.93 -22.95 -37.94
C ALA A 259 8.02 -23.47 -39.40
N GLU A 260 7.07 -23.08 -40.24
CA GLU A 260 7.05 -23.45 -41.66
C GLU A 260 8.30 -22.95 -42.42
N LYS A 261 8.79 -21.74 -42.11
CA LYS A 261 10.01 -21.19 -42.69
C LYS A 261 11.31 -21.80 -42.20
N LEU A 262 11.30 -22.43 -41.02
CA LEU A 262 12.49 -23.03 -40.44
C LEU A 262 12.80 -24.42 -41.03
N GLU A 263 11.87 -25.07 -41.76
CA GLU A 263 12.07 -26.37 -42.42
C GLU A 263 12.72 -27.44 -41.54
N GLY A 264 12.53 -27.40 -40.21
CA GLY A 264 13.15 -28.29 -39.25
C GLY A 264 14.38 -27.76 -38.54
N ASP A 265 14.85 -26.56 -38.89
CA ASP A 265 15.94 -25.88 -38.21
C ASP A 265 15.55 -25.45 -36.79
N THR A 266 16.58 -25.31 -35.93
CA THR A 266 16.39 -24.86 -34.54
C THR A 266 16.75 -23.39 -34.40
N LEU A 267 15.94 -22.64 -33.68
CA LEU A 267 16.25 -21.25 -33.34
C LEU A 267 17.34 -21.19 -32.28
N ASN A 268 18.46 -20.57 -32.58
CA ASN A 268 19.57 -20.38 -31.65
C ASN A 268 19.45 -19.08 -30.85
N ALA A 269 18.92 -18.05 -31.46
CA ALA A 269 18.71 -16.77 -30.80
C ALA A 269 17.45 -16.08 -31.35
N VAL A 270 16.59 -15.61 -30.47
CA VAL A 270 15.42 -14.81 -30.82
C VAL A 270 15.45 -13.52 -30.00
N LYS A 271 15.45 -12.40 -30.69
CA LYS A 271 15.38 -11.07 -30.11
C LYS A 271 14.01 -10.46 -30.43
N LEU A 272 13.37 -9.88 -29.44
CA LEU A 272 12.14 -9.11 -29.62
C LEU A 272 12.36 -7.69 -29.10
N GLY A 273 12.17 -6.72 -29.97
CA GLY A 273 12.14 -5.30 -29.63
C GLY A 273 10.73 -4.75 -29.69
N ILE A 274 10.32 -4.03 -28.67
CA ILE A 274 9.04 -3.33 -28.63
C ILE A 274 9.35 -1.84 -28.54
N PRO A 275 9.14 -1.07 -29.62
CA PRO A 275 9.44 0.36 -29.63
C PRO A 275 8.53 1.10 -28.66
N ILE A 276 9.07 2.12 -28.04
CA ILE A 276 8.39 2.96 -27.07
C ILE A 276 8.14 4.33 -27.69
N TYR A 277 6.92 4.80 -27.60
CA TYR A 277 6.61 6.19 -27.89
C TYR A 277 6.97 7.04 -26.67
N ASN A 278 8.01 7.85 -26.82
CA ASN A 278 8.42 8.84 -25.83
C ASN A 278 7.75 10.18 -26.14
N GLU A 279 6.60 10.43 -25.55
CA GLU A 279 6.10 11.78 -25.48
C GLU A 279 6.92 12.54 -24.43
N THR A 280 7.79 13.44 -24.87
CA THR A 280 8.42 14.44 -24.00
C THR A 280 7.34 15.44 -23.59
N SER A 281 6.49 15.05 -22.67
CA SER A 281 5.49 15.96 -22.13
C SER A 281 6.17 16.82 -21.07
N ASP A 282 6.05 18.13 -21.19
CA ASP A 282 6.42 19.13 -20.17
C ASP A 282 5.56 19.04 -18.90
N LYS A 283 4.97 17.87 -18.65
CA LYS A 283 4.14 17.63 -17.46
C LYS A 283 5.03 17.60 -16.24
N LYS A 284 4.80 18.52 -15.33
CA LYS A 284 5.52 18.65 -14.05
C LYS A 284 5.56 17.34 -13.26
N PHE A 285 4.57 16.48 -13.41
CA PHE A 285 4.42 15.20 -12.73
C PHE A 285 4.09 14.09 -13.74
N GLY A 286 4.92 13.94 -14.78
CA GLY A 286 4.78 12.83 -15.72
C GLY A 286 5.19 11.51 -15.10
N MET A 287 4.45 10.44 -15.38
CA MET A 287 4.86 9.10 -14.96
C MET A 287 6.09 8.66 -15.73
N SER A 288 7.05 8.07 -15.03
CA SER A 288 8.22 7.47 -15.67
C SER A 288 7.84 6.17 -16.36
N MET A 289 8.58 5.86 -17.43
CA MET A 289 8.44 4.57 -18.10
C MET A 289 8.74 3.41 -17.14
N PRO A 290 8.00 2.30 -17.22
CA PRO A 290 8.27 1.12 -16.42
C PRO A 290 9.71 0.61 -16.63
N ARG A 291 10.45 0.46 -15.54
CA ARG A 291 11.82 -0.09 -15.58
C ARG A 291 11.84 -1.60 -15.77
N ASN A 292 10.78 -2.25 -15.34
CA ASN A 292 10.61 -3.70 -15.46
C ASN A 292 9.36 -3.98 -16.27
N VAL A 293 9.51 -4.72 -17.38
CA VAL A 293 8.39 -5.12 -18.23
C VAL A 293 8.43 -6.62 -18.43
N LEU A 294 7.36 -7.29 -18.04
CA LEU A 294 7.22 -8.74 -18.15
C LEU A 294 6.55 -9.11 -19.48
N LEU A 295 7.23 -9.93 -20.26
CA LEU A 295 6.65 -10.63 -21.40
C LEU A 295 6.24 -12.02 -20.91
N ILE A 296 4.96 -12.35 -20.99
CA ILE A 296 4.43 -13.61 -20.47
C ILE A 296 3.42 -14.21 -21.44
N ARG A 297 3.38 -15.53 -21.56
CA ARG A 297 2.31 -16.21 -22.31
C ARG A 297 0.97 -15.99 -21.62
N LYS A 298 -0.04 -15.57 -22.38
CA LYS A 298 -1.38 -15.25 -21.89
C LYS A 298 -1.95 -16.33 -20.96
N LYS A 299 -1.77 -17.61 -21.29
CA LYS A 299 -2.30 -18.73 -20.49
C LYS A 299 -1.68 -18.89 -19.10
N TYR A 300 -0.50 -18.30 -18.86
CA TYR A 300 0.21 -18.39 -17.58
C TYR A 300 0.12 -17.11 -16.75
N LYS A 301 -0.50 -16.05 -17.30
CA LYS A 301 -0.52 -14.73 -16.65
C LYS A 301 -1.12 -14.79 -15.24
N GLU A 302 -2.28 -15.42 -15.08
CA GLU A 302 -2.97 -15.47 -13.79
C GLU A 302 -2.17 -16.27 -12.77
N SER A 303 -1.80 -17.50 -13.10
CA SER A 303 -1.01 -18.37 -12.20
C SER A 303 0.36 -17.79 -11.85
N PHE A 304 0.97 -17.01 -12.73
CA PHE A 304 2.25 -16.34 -12.46
C PHE A 304 2.15 -15.36 -11.28
N PHE A 305 1.11 -14.52 -11.28
CA PHE A 305 0.92 -13.53 -10.22
C PHE A 305 0.33 -14.14 -8.94
N GLU A 306 -0.62 -15.08 -9.07
CA GLU A 306 -1.24 -15.74 -7.92
C GLU A 306 -0.24 -16.59 -7.11
N ASN A 307 0.69 -17.23 -7.80
CA ASN A 307 1.70 -18.08 -7.17
C ASN A 307 3.04 -17.34 -6.94
N ASN A 308 3.10 -16.02 -7.10
CA ASN A 308 4.31 -15.21 -6.93
C ASN A 308 5.53 -15.77 -7.69
N GLN A 309 5.31 -16.24 -8.92
CA GLN A 309 6.36 -16.87 -9.73
C GLN A 309 7.39 -15.85 -10.20
N LEU A 310 8.59 -16.31 -10.42
CA LEU A 310 9.66 -15.54 -11.06
C LEU A 310 9.73 -15.88 -12.55
N SER A 311 10.28 -14.95 -13.33
CA SER A 311 10.51 -15.17 -14.77
C SER A 311 11.50 -16.33 -14.98
N ASP A 312 11.12 -17.33 -15.77
CA ASP A 312 11.85 -18.58 -16.01
C ASP A 312 12.53 -18.64 -17.40
N GLY A 313 12.27 -17.65 -18.25
CA GLY A 313 12.73 -17.60 -19.64
C GLY A 313 12.03 -18.59 -20.60
N VAL A 314 11.06 -19.38 -20.13
CA VAL A 314 10.30 -20.38 -20.91
C VAL A 314 8.84 -19.94 -21.04
N THR A 315 8.18 -19.65 -19.95
CA THR A 315 6.80 -19.17 -19.88
C THR A 315 6.72 -17.66 -19.88
N SER A 316 7.77 -17.01 -19.41
CA SER A 316 7.90 -15.57 -19.28
C SER A 316 9.34 -15.10 -19.44
N SER A 317 9.51 -13.83 -19.79
CA SER A 317 10.80 -13.14 -19.89
C SER A 317 10.69 -11.74 -19.32
N LEU A 318 11.62 -11.33 -18.47
CA LEU A 318 11.62 -10.03 -17.83
C LEU A 318 12.64 -9.10 -18.51
N PHE A 319 12.16 -7.96 -18.99
CA PHE A 319 13.03 -6.84 -19.32
C PHE A 319 13.29 -6.04 -18.05
N THR A 320 14.57 -5.71 -17.81
CA THR A 320 14.95 -4.81 -16.71
C THR A 320 15.90 -3.75 -17.25
N GLN A 321 15.54 -2.50 -17.03
CA GLN A 321 16.41 -1.37 -17.37
C GLN A 321 17.54 -1.28 -16.33
N THR A 322 18.77 -1.51 -16.77
CA THR A 322 19.96 -1.53 -15.90
C THR A 322 20.69 -0.20 -15.81
N SER A 323 20.43 0.72 -16.73
CA SER A 323 21.07 2.04 -16.76
C SER A 323 20.09 3.17 -16.46
N SER A 324 20.60 4.26 -15.87
CA SER A 324 19.86 5.49 -15.62
C SER A 324 19.60 6.34 -16.89
N THR A 325 19.78 5.76 -18.08
CA THR A 325 19.54 6.46 -19.34
C THR A 325 18.08 6.88 -19.43
N THR A 326 17.88 8.18 -19.48
CA THR A 326 16.58 8.85 -19.53
C THR A 326 15.82 8.63 -20.85
N ASN A 327 16.46 8.11 -21.88
CA ASN A 327 15.91 7.94 -23.22
C ASN A 327 15.85 6.46 -23.63
N LEU A 328 15.00 5.69 -22.95
CA LEU A 328 14.67 4.35 -23.42
C LEU A 328 13.75 4.45 -24.64
N THR A 329 14.17 3.92 -25.77
CA THR A 329 13.41 3.94 -27.02
C THR A 329 12.75 2.61 -27.35
N GLU A 330 13.15 1.54 -26.67
CA GLU A 330 12.69 0.18 -26.95
C GLU A 330 12.83 -0.72 -25.73
N TYR A 331 11.85 -1.57 -25.48
CA TYR A 331 11.96 -2.71 -24.59
C TYR A 331 12.54 -3.89 -25.36
N THR A 332 13.81 -4.22 -25.12
CA THR A 332 14.50 -5.27 -25.86
C THR A 332 14.65 -6.54 -25.04
N TYR A 333 14.03 -7.62 -25.48
CA TYR A 333 14.23 -8.97 -24.96
C TYR A 333 15.31 -9.66 -25.79
N ASN A 334 16.52 -9.69 -25.32
CA ASN A 334 17.69 -10.14 -26.11
C ASN A 334 17.68 -11.63 -26.43
N ASN A 335 17.04 -12.45 -25.61
CA ASN A 335 16.95 -13.89 -25.87
C ASN A 335 15.68 -14.50 -25.31
N ILE A 336 14.69 -14.67 -26.16
CA ILE A 336 13.43 -15.38 -25.84
C ILE A 336 13.33 -16.72 -26.59
N THR A 337 14.47 -17.29 -26.96
CA THR A 337 14.54 -18.52 -27.78
C THR A 337 13.83 -19.69 -27.12
N LYS A 338 14.03 -19.89 -25.81
CA LYS A 338 13.34 -20.98 -25.08
C LYS A 338 11.83 -20.80 -25.11
N LEU A 339 11.35 -19.57 -24.92
CA LEU A 339 9.92 -19.24 -24.95
C LEU A 339 9.32 -19.54 -26.33
N ILE A 340 10.00 -19.16 -27.40
CA ILE A 340 9.52 -19.41 -28.78
C ILE A 340 9.63 -20.91 -29.14
N ASN A 341 10.74 -21.59 -28.82
CA ASN A 341 10.88 -23.02 -29.09
C ASN A 341 9.84 -23.86 -28.36
N ASP A 342 9.47 -23.50 -27.15
CA ASP A 342 8.39 -24.17 -26.43
C ASP A 342 7.01 -23.93 -27.07
N CYS A 343 6.80 -22.75 -27.66
CA CYS A 343 5.61 -22.47 -28.46
C CYS A 343 5.58 -23.31 -29.76
N LEU A 344 6.70 -23.44 -30.44
CA LEU A 344 6.84 -24.25 -31.66
C LEU A 344 6.51 -25.74 -31.37
N LYS A 345 6.98 -26.29 -30.26
CA LYS A 345 6.67 -27.65 -29.82
C LYS A 345 5.20 -27.88 -29.51
N ALA A 346 4.51 -26.88 -29.00
CA ALA A 346 3.12 -27.01 -28.59
C ALA A 346 2.12 -26.97 -29.77
N VAL A 347 2.56 -26.70 -31.01
CA VAL A 347 1.75 -26.61 -32.26
C VAL A 347 0.50 -25.72 -32.12
N SER A 348 0.49 -24.82 -31.16
CA SER A 348 -0.67 -23.95 -30.90
C SER A 348 -0.31 -22.48 -31.06
N TYR A 349 -1.25 -21.70 -31.56
CA TYR A 349 -1.16 -20.23 -31.56
C TYR A 349 -0.89 -19.74 -30.12
N THR A 350 0.19 -19.02 -29.96
CA THR A 350 0.55 -18.49 -28.65
C THR A 350 0.38 -17.00 -28.64
N HIS A 351 -0.52 -16.54 -27.81
CA HIS A 351 -0.65 -15.13 -27.48
C HIS A 351 0.33 -14.82 -26.34
N LEU A 352 1.16 -13.82 -26.55
CA LEU A 352 2.03 -13.25 -25.52
C LEU A 352 1.37 -11.97 -25.00
N THR A 353 1.37 -11.79 -23.72
CA THR A 353 0.75 -10.63 -23.05
C THR A 353 1.80 -9.82 -22.31
#